data_7ce3eb5530780f68b41da874ae18a9bf
#
_entry.id   7ce3eb5530780f68b41da874ae18a9bf
#
_cell.length_a   1.000
_cell.length_b   1.000
_cell.length_c   1.000
_cell.angle_alpha   90.00
_cell.angle_beta   90.00
_cell.angle_gamma   90.00
#
_symmetry.space_group_name_H-M   'P 1'
#
loop_
_entity.id
_entity.type
_entity.pdbx_description
1 polymer ?
#
loop_
_entity_poly.entity_id
_entity_poly.type
_entity_poly.pdbx_seq_one_letter_code
_entity_poly.pdbx_strand_id
1 'polypeptide(L)'
;MNVPKYDAIFMIGPQGSGKGTQGKRLAEKLGYFYWEMGGILREEAKKSTPFGIKVKNLIDAGKLLEDEELFRVLQTELPEVIKHKRILFDGVPRTVPQGVHLIHYLQQNGFKDFGAIHIDVPKEESVKRLLERAHHEFRTDDTPEKIGFRLDLYESETKPVLKFLAGMGDLYTIDGVGSIEEIENRIDSVLNI
;
A
#
# COMPACT_ATOMS: atom_id res chain seq x y z
N MET A 1 9.38 -12.12 23.21
CA MET A 1 9.00 -11.63 21.86
C MET A 1 7.56 -11.13 21.97
N ASN A 2 7.33 -9.84 21.71
CA ASN A 2 5.96 -9.32 21.67
C ASN A 2 5.20 -10.00 20.53
N VAL A 3 4.10 -10.65 20.85
CA VAL A 3 3.23 -11.23 19.81
C VAL A 3 2.60 -10.07 19.04
N PRO A 4 2.75 -10.02 17.73
CA PRO A 4 2.12 -8.96 16.94
C PRO A 4 0.61 -8.94 17.18
N LYS A 5 0.08 -7.75 17.43
CA LYS A 5 -1.32 -7.51 17.80
C LYS A 5 -2.31 -7.81 16.66
N TYR A 6 -1.86 -7.67 15.40
CA TYR A 6 -2.73 -7.70 14.22
C TYR A 6 -2.50 -8.95 13.37
N ASP A 7 -3.58 -9.47 12.78
CA ASP A 7 -3.51 -10.51 11.73
C ASP A 7 -3.15 -9.86 10.38
N ALA A 8 -3.64 -8.64 10.12
CA ALA A 8 -3.29 -7.88 8.93
C ALA A 8 -3.01 -6.41 9.26
N ILE A 9 -1.96 -5.87 8.61
CA ILE A 9 -1.58 -4.46 8.67
C ILE A 9 -1.67 -3.86 7.26
N PHE A 10 -2.29 -2.68 7.13
CA PHE A 10 -2.39 -1.93 5.88
C PHE A 10 -1.49 -0.70 5.92
N MET A 11 -0.53 -0.64 4.99
CA MET A 11 0.33 0.55 4.79
C MET A 11 -0.36 1.52 3.85
N ILE A 12 -0.77 2.67 4.35
CA ILE A 12 -1.46 3.72 3.58
C ILE A 12 -0.58 4.97 3.56
N GLY A 13 -0.66 5.73 2.47
CA GLY A 13 0.07 6.98 2.32
C GLY A 13 0.22 7.37 0.85
N PRO A 14 0.49 8.64 0.55
CA PRO A 14 0.71 9.08 -0.82
C PRO A 14 1.92 8.39 -1.45
N GLN A 15 2.01 8.46 -2.76
CA GLN A 15 3.22 8.03 -3.46
C GLN A 15 4.39 8.90 -2.98
N GLY A 16 5.56 8.27 -2.77
CA GLY A 16 6.73 8.97 -2.22
C GLY A 16 6.74 9.10 -0.68
N SER A 17 5.69 8.66 0.03
CA SER A 17 5.67 8.74 1.52
C SER A 17 6.66 7.81 2.23
N GLY A 18 7.24 6.82 1.53
CA GLY A 18 8.14 5.84 2.14
C GLY A 18 7.44 4.58 2.67
N LYS A 19 6.10 4.43 2.46
CA LYS A 19 5.34 3.25 2.95
C LYS A 19 5.94 1.92 2.55
N GLY A 20 6.46 1.76 1.32
CA GLY A 20 7.08 0.52 0.87
C GLY A 20 8.36 0.19 1.63
N THR A 21 9.19 1.19 1.89
CA THR A 21 10.44 1.04 2.67
C THR A 21 10.11 0.64 4.10
N GLN A 22 9.23 1.38 4.74
CA GLN A 22 8.82 1.14 6.13
C GLN A 22 8.05 -0.17 6.27
N GLY A 23 7.16 -0.47 5.32
CA GLY A 23 6.39 -1.72 5.32
C GLY A 23 7.27 -2.97 5.23
N LYS A 24 8.30 -2.95 4.38
CA LYS A 24 9.25 -4.06 4.27
C LYS A 24 10.03 -4.26 5.58
N ARG A 25 10.57 -3.18 6.15
CA ARG A 25 11.33 -3.24 7.42
C ARG A 25 10.44 -3.73 8.57
N LEU A 26 9.21 -3.22 8.67
CA LEU A 26 8.26 -3.65 9.69
C LEU A 26 7.86 -5.12 9.52
N ALA A 27 7.60 -5.56 8.29
CA ALA A 27 7.24 -6.94 8.00
C ALA A 27 8.38 -7.90 8.39
N GLU A 28 9.62 -7.57 8.03
CA GLU A 28 10.80 -8.34 8.42
C GLU A 28 10.97 -8.40 9.94
N LYS A 29 10.87 -7.24 10.61
CA LYS A 29 11.01 -7.11 12.07
C LYS A 29 9.98 -7.94 12.85
N LEU A 30 8.73 -7.96 12.40
CA LEU A 30 7.63 -8.62 13.09
C LEU A 30 7.27 -10.01 12.54
N GLY A 31 7.91 -10.46 11.47
CA GLY A 31 7.64 -11.74 10.83
C GLY A 31 6.31 -11.76 10.07
N TYR A 32 5.91 -10.64 9.46
CA TYR A 32 4.76 -10.57 8.56
C TYR A 32 5.16 -10.97 7.14
N PHE A 33 4.25 -11.59 6.43
CA PHE A 33 4.36 -11.73 4.97
C PHE A 33 4.08 -10.35 4.34
N TYR A 34 5.09 -9.79 3.66
CA TYR A 34 4.93 -8.51 2.96
C TYR A 34 4.33 -8.74 1.59
N TRP A 35 3.16 -8.14 1.33
CA TRP A 35 2.44 -8.25 0.08
C TRP A 35 2.24 -6.86 -0.56
N GLU A 36 2.78 -6.67 -1.77
CA GLU A 36 2.79 -5.40 -2.49
C GLU A 36 1.98 -5.51 -3.79
N MET A 37 0.83 -4.85 -3.85
CA MET A 37 0.00 -4.80 -5.06
C MET A 37 0.75 -4.19 -6.25
N GLY A 38 1.53 -3.14 -6.02
CA GLY A 38 2.30 -2.49 -7.09
C GLY A 38 3.30 -3.43 -7.77
N GLY A 39 3.91 -4.33 -7.02
CA GLY A 39 4.80 -5.37 -7.55
C GLY A 39 4.06 -6.34 -8.46
N ILE A 40 2.92 -6.86 -7.98
CA ILE A 40 2.07 -7.78 -8.73
C ILE A 40 1.60 -7.17 -10.06
N LEU A 41 1.11 -5.93 -10.01
CA LEU A 41 0.66 -5.24 -11.22
C LEU A 41 1.81 -4.97 -12.20
N ARG A 42 3.01 -4.67 -11.72
CA ARG A 42 4.20 -4.52 -12.60
C ARG A 42 4.61 -5.84 -13.27
N GLU A 43 4.51 -6.97 -12.56
CA GLU A 43 4.75 -8.28 -13.17
C GLU A 43 3.66 -8.63 -14.19
N GLU A 44 2.40 -8.34 -13.89
CA GLU A 44 1.31 -8.51 -14.85
C GLU A 44 1.52 -7.65 -16.11
N ALA A 45 1.96 -6.41 -15.96
CA ALA A 45 2.23 -5.49 -17.06
C ALA A 45 3.35 -5.96 -18.03
N LYS A 46 4.19 -6.91 -17.61
CA LYS A 46 5.22 -7.51 -18.48
C LYS A 46 4.66 -8.58 -19.42
N LYS A 47 3.45 -9.09 -19.13
CA LYS A 47 2.82 -10.14 -19.92
C LYS A 47 2.21 -9.55 -21.20
N SER A 48 2.34 -10.27 -22.32
CA SER A 48 1.75 -9.91 -23.61
C SER A 48 0.27 -10.32 -23.72
N THR A 49 -0.46 -10.37 -22.60
CA THR A 49 -1.89 -10.63 -22.57
C THR A 49 -2.69 -9.34 -22.72
N PRO A 50 -3.96 -9.38 -23.19
CA PRO A 50 -4.80 -8.19 -23.24
C PRO A 50 -4.89 -7.47 -21.88
N PHE A 51 -4.97 -8.21 -20.77
CA PHE A 51 -4.99 -7.65 -19.42
C PHE A 51 -3.65 -7.04 -19.05
N GLY A 52 -2.53 -7.71 -19.31
CA GLY A 52 -1.19 -7.17 -19.06
C GLY A 52 -0.92 -5.87 -19.80
N ILE A 53 -1.33 -5.79 -21.09
CA ILE A 53 -1.24 -4.55 -21.89
C ILE A 53 -2.09 -3.43 -21.26
N LYS A 54 -3.33 -3.75 -20.81
CA LYS A 54 -4.19 -2.78 -20.14
C LYS A 54 -3.54 -2.27 -18.84
N VAL A 55 -3.05 -3.18 -18.00
CA VAL A 55 -2.36 -2.83 -16.74
C VAL A 55 -1.15 -1.95 -17.00
N LYS A 56 -0.35 -2.28 -18.02
CA LYS A 56 0.79 -1.45 -18.43
C LYS A 56 0.36 -0.03 -18.77
N ASN A 57 -0.66 0.12 -19.62
CA ASN A 57 -1.18 1.43 -20.02
C ASN A 57 -1.70 2.26 -18.82
N LEU A 58 -2.35 1.61 -17.85
CA LEU A 58 -2.82 2.27 -16.62
C LEU A 58 -1.66 2.72 -15.75
N ILE A 59 -0.66 1.87 -15.54
CA ILE A 59 0.57 2.23 -14.80
C ILE A 59 1.28 3.41 -15.49
N ASP A 60 1.47 3.32 -16.79
CA ASP A 60 2.12 4.38 -17.59
C ASP A 60 1.34 5.70 -17.56
N ALA A 61 0.01 5.65 -17.40
CA ALA A 61 -0.84 6.82 -17.24
C ALA A 61 -0.98 7.30 -15.77
N GLY A 62 -0.41 6.59 -14.78
CA GLY A 62 -0.55 6.88 -13.35
C GLY A 62 -1.94 6.62 -12.77
N LYS A 63 -2.80 5.91 -13.51
CA LYS A 63 -4.18 5.62 -13.13
C LYS A 63 -4.30 4.39 -12.22
N LEU A 64 -5.40 4.29 -11.49
CA LEU A 64 -5.76 3.08 -10.76
C LEU A 64 -6.41 2.06 -11.70
N LEU A 65 -6.28 0.80 -11.34
CA LEU A 65 -7.09 -0.28 -11.90
C LEU A 65 -8.54 -0.11 -11.41
N GLU A 66 -9.50 -0.40 -12.24
CA GLU A 66 -10.91 -0.43 -11.84
C GLU A 66 -11.14 -1.48 -10.74
N ASP A 67 -12.05 -1.21 -9.82
CA ASP A 67 -12.26 -2.08 -8.64
C ASP A 67 -12.58 -3.52 -9.03
N GLU A 68 -13.42 -3.74 -10.05
CA GLU A 68 -13.77 -5.09 -10.53
C GLU A 68 -12.55 -5.87 -11.06
N GLU A 69 -11.64 -5.18 -11.73
CA GLU A 69 -10.42 -5.80 -12.25
C GLU A 69 -9.43 -6.09 -11.12
N LEU A 70 -9.33 -5.18 -10.16
CA LEU A 70 -8.55 -5.41 -8.96
C LEU A 70 -9.09 -6.60 -8.17
N PHE A 71 -10.41 -6.75 -8.05
CA PHE A 71 -11.02 -7.90 -7.37
C PHE A 71 -10.64 -9.22 -8.04
N ARG A 72 -10.56 -9.28 -9.36
CA ARG A 72 -10.08 -10.48 -10.08
C ARG A 72 -8.63 -10.79 -9.75
N VAL A 73 -7.77 -9.77 -9.68
CA VAL A 73 -6.37 -9.96 -9.24
C VAL A 73 -6.34 -10.47 -7.80
N LEU A 74 -7.08 -9.85 -6.89
CA LEU A 74 -7.17 -10.29 -5.50
C LEU A 74 -7.69 -11.73 -5.38
N GLN A 75 -8.73 -12.11 -6.12
CA GLN A 75 -9.25 -13.49 -6.12
C GLN A 75 -8.21 -14.52 -6.55
N THR A 76 -7.29 -14.14 -7.42
CA THR A 76 -6.20 -15.03 -7.86
C THR A 76 -5.07 -15.12 -6.83
N GLU A 77 -4.70 -13.99 -6.22
CA GLU A 77 -3.54 -13.89 -5.34
C GLU A 77 -3.85 -14.30 -3.88
N LEU A 78 -5.00 -13.85 -3.35
CA LEU A 78 -5.32 -14.00 -1.94
C LEU A 78 -5.36 -15.45 -1.44
N PRO A 79 -5.79 -16.48 -2.20
CA PRO A 79 -5.77 -17.88 -1.72
C PRO A 79 -4.39 -18.36 -1.30
N GLU A 80 -3.32 -17.89 -1.93
CA GLU A 80 -1.95 -18.21 -1.53
C GLU A 80 -1.49 -17.29 -0.36
N VAL A 81 -1.85 -16.03 -0.42
CA VAL A 81 -1.44 -15.01 0.56
C VAL A 81 -1.99 -15.33 1.96
N ILE A 82 -3.25 -15.74 2.08
CA ILE A 82 -3.88 -16.05 3.37
C ILE A 82 -3.35 -17.32 4.06
N LYS A 83 -2.51 -18.12 3.39
CA LYS A 83 -1.76 -19.20 4.03
C LYS A 83 -0.77 -18.66 5.08
N HIS A 84 -0.37 -17.40 4.91
CA HIS A 84 0.37 -16.66 5.92
C HIS A 84 -0.62 -16.08 6.95
N LYS A 85 -0.41 -16.39 8.22
CA LYS A 85 -1.30 -15.96 9.31
C LYS A 85 -1.16 -14.48 9.65
N ARG A 86 -0.12 -13.81 9.13
CA ARG A 86 0.19 -12.40 9.36
C ARG A 86 0.63 -11.77 8.07
N ILE A 87 -0.10 -10.76 7.62
CA ILE A 87 0.13 -10.14 6.31
C ILE A 87 0.22 -8.63 6.49
N LEU A 88 1.24 -8.04 5.87
CA LEU A 88 1.35 -6.60 5.71
C LEU A 88 1.06 -6.25 4.25
N PHE A 89 -0.05 -5.54 4.04
CA PHE A 89 -0.49 -5.11 2.72
C PHE A 89 0.05 -3.72 2.38
N ASP A 90 0.72 -3.57 1.25
CA ASP A 90 1.15 -2.30 0.68
C ASP A 90 0.52 -2.04 -0.69
N GLY A 91 -0.06 -0.85 -0.85
CA GLY A 91 -0.66 -0.41 -2.10
C GLY A 91 -2.08 -0.90 -2.35
N VAL A 92 -2.71 -1.52 -1.36
CA VAL A 92 -4.13 -1.87 -1.28
C VAL A 92 -4.61 -1.80 0.17
N PRO A 93 -5.85 -1.38 0.45
CA PRO A 93 -6.82 -0.81 -0.48
C PRO A 93 -6.49 0.62 -0.90
N ARG A 94 -6.94 1.04 -2.09
CA ARG A 94 -6.84 2.43 -2.58
C ARG A 94 -8.18 3.11 -2.74
N THR A 95 -9.27 2.34 -2.68
CA THR A 95 -10.65 2.85 -2.64
C THR A 95 -11.39 2.17 -1.49
N VAL A 96 -12.50 2.78 -1.04
CA VAL A 96 -13.33 2.18 0.01
C VAL A 96 -13.94 0.84 -0.44
N PRO A 97 -14.46 0.68 -1.67
CA PRO A 97 -14.91 -0.63 -2.17
C PRO A 97 -13.84 -1.72 -2.12
N GLN A 98 -12.59 -1.40 -2.47
CA GLN A 98 -11.46 -2.32 -2.34
C GLN A 98 -11.23 -2.74 -0.88
N GLY A 99 -11.31 -1.78 0.05
CA GLY A 99 -11.20 -2.04 1.48
C GLY A 99 -12.29 -2.98 2.00
N VAL A 100 -13.54 -2.72 1.64
CA VAL A 100 -14.69 -3.56 2.01
C VAL A 100 -14.50 -4.99 1.49
N HIS A 101 -14.14 -5.15 0.21
CA HIS A 101 -13.95 -6.45 -0.41
C HIS A 101 -12.79 -7.23 0.26
N LEU A 102 -11.64 -6.59 0.44
CA LEU A 102 -10.45 -7.23 1.02
C LEU A 102 -10.68 -7.64 2.47
N ILE A 103 -11.20 -6.74 3.31
CA ILE A 103 -11.46 -7.06 4.73
C ILE A 103 -12.50 -8.15 4.86
N HIS A 104 -13.59 -8.10 4.08
CA HIS A 104 -14.60 -9.17 4.09
C HIS A 104 -13.98 -10.54 3.74
N TYR A 105 -13.15 -10.59 2.69
CA TYR A 105 -12.45 -11.82 2.33
C TYR A 105 -11.53 -12.31 3.46
N LEU A 106 -10.76 -11.43 4.07
CA LEU A 106 -9.87 -11.77 5.19
C LEU A 106 -10.66 -12.30 6.39
N GLN A 107 -11.78 -11.66 6.75
CA GLN A 107 -12.66 -12.09 7.84
C GLN A 107 -13.25 -13.48 7.61
N GLN A 108 -13.69 -13.77 6.37
CA GLN A 108 -14.17 -15.10 5.99
C GLN A 108 -13.09 -16.19 6.11
N ASN A 109 -11.82 -15.79 6.08
CA ASN A 109 -10.67 -16.69 6.21
C ASN A 109 -10.00 -16.63 7.59
N GLY A 110 -10.72 -16.10 8.61
CA GLY A 110 -10.35 -16.19 10.01
C GLY A 110 -9.47 -15.07 10.55
N PHE A 111 -9.19 -14.03 9.75
CA PHE A 111 -8.51 -12.81 10.20
C PHE A 111 -9.48 -11.94 11.00
N LYS A 112 -9.06 -11.45 12.14
CA LYS A 112 -9.93 -10.71 13.09
C LYS A 112 -9.38 -9.35 13.45
N ASP A 113 -8.07 -9.26 13.64
CA ASP A 113 -7.41 -8.09 14.19
C ASP A 113 -6.70 -7.32 13.08
N PHE A 114 -7.20 -6.11 12.80
CA PHE A 114 -6.72 -5.25 11.73
C PHE A 114 -6.05 -4.00 12.29
N GLY A 115 -4.91 -3.62 11.68
CA GLY A 115 -4.24 -2.37 11.94
C GLY A 115 -3.93 -1.63 10.64
N ALA A 116 -3.90 -0.32 10.70
CA ALA A 116 -3.47 0.50 9.58
C ALA A 116 -2.42 1.52 10.02
N ILE A 117 -1.40 1.69 9.20
CA ILE A 117 -0.34 2.69 9.40
C ILE A 117 -0.40 3.65 8.21
N HIS A 118 -0.80 4.87 8.50
CA HIS A 118 -0.80 5.97 7.56
C HIS A 118 0.50 6.76 7.70
N ILE A 119 1.34 6.75 6.65
CA ILE A 119 2.52 7.61 6.59
C ILE A 119 2.12 8.89 5.87
N ASP A 120 1.98 9.97 6.64
CA ASP A 120 1.59 11.28 6.16
C ASP A 120 2.82 12.11 5.82
N VAL A 121 2.82 12.72 4.63
CA VAL A 121 3.88 13.63 4.18
C VAL A 121 3.28 14.78 3.39
N PRO A 122 3.84 15.99 3.48
CA PRO A 122 3.44 17.11 2.63
C PRO A 122 3.60 16.75 1.13
N LYS A 123 2.73 17.34 0.29
CA LYS A 123 2.74 17.11 -1.17
C LYS A 123 4.11 17.43 -1.77
N GLU A 124 4.75 18.50 -1.31
CA GLU A 124 6.06 18.94 -1.76
C GLU A 124 7.15 17.91 -1.47
N GLU A 125 7.12 17.30 -0.29
CA GLU A 125 8.07 16.26 0.08
C GLU A 125 7.84 14.98 -0.75
N SER A 126 6.58 14.60 -0.98
CA SER A 126 6.23 13.50 -1.88
C SER A 126 6.78 13.73 -3.30
N VAL A 127 6.58 14.92 -3.86
CA VAL A 127 7.08 15.29 -5.19
C VAL A 127 8.60 15.19 -5.24
N LYS A 128 9.29 15.79 -4.27
CA LYS A 128 10.76 15.74 -4.17
C LYS A 128 11.27 14.30 -4.20
N ARG A 129 10.76 13.43 -3.32
CA ARG A 129 11.18 12.03 -3.22
C ARG A 129 10.88 11.24 -4.49
N LEU A 130 9.75 11.51 -5.16
CA LEU A 130 9.39 10.82 -6.39
C LEU A 130 10.32 11.23 -7.55
N LEU A 131 10.70 12.50 -7.65
CA LEU A 131 11.67 12.96 -8.64
C LEU A 131 13.05 12.38 -8.39
N GLU A 132 13.51 12.32 -7.14
CA GLU A 132 14.76 11.66 -6.77
C GLU A 132 14.74 10.17 -7.15
N ARG A 133 13.61 9.47 -6.85
CA ARG A 133 13.43 8.07 -7.23
C ARG A 133 13.46 7.83 -8.74
N ALA A 134 12.85 8.72 -9.52
CA ALA A 134 12.86 8.64 -10.98
C ALA A 134 14.29 8.60 -11.55
N HIS A 135 15.21 9.36 -10.96
CA HIS A 135 16.62 9.36 -11.35
C HIS A 135 17.36 8.07 -11.01
N HIS A 136 16.99 7.40 -9.91
CA HIS A 136 17.70 6.21 -9.43
C HIS A 136 17.11 4.89 -9.93
N GLU A 137 15.79 4.82 -10.11
CA GLU A 137 15.07 3.57 -10.44
C GLU A 137 14.59 3.52 -11.90
N PHE A 138 14.88 4.52 -12.73
CA PHE A 138 14.46 4.61 -14.15
C PHE A 138 12.96 4.38 -14.34
N ARG A 139 12.13 4.89 -13.42
CA ARG A 139 10.68 4.72 -13.49
C ARG A 139 10.03 5.66 -14.51
N THR A 140 9.28 5.09 -15.43
CA THR A 140 8.57 5.83 -16.49
C THR A 140 7.28 6.50 -15.98
N ASP A 141 6.81 6.11 -14.79
CA ASP A 141 5.61 6.64 -14.13
C ASP A 141 5.90 7.81 -13.17
N ASP A 142 7.15 8.22 -13.00
CA ASP A 142 7.54 9.32 -12.11
C ASP A 142 7.93 10.60 -12.89
N THR A 143 7.08 11.03 -13.84
CA THR A 143 7.19 12.37 -14.46
C THR A 143 6.42 13.42 -13.65
N PRO A 144 6.80 14.72 -13.69
CA PRO A 144 6.12 15.75 -12.90
C PRO A 144 4.58 15.76 -13.06
N GLU A 145 4.09 15.61 -14.30
CA GLU A 145 2.66 15.59 -14.61
C GLU A 145 1.96 14.38 -13.97
N LYS A 146 2.57 13.18 -14.11
CA LYS A 146 2.03 11.94 -13.55
C LYS A 146 2.10 11.93 -12.02
N ILE A 147 3.16 12.50 -11.44
CA ILE A 147 3.30 12.66 -9.99
C ILE A 147 2.14 13.52 -9.46
N GLY A 148 1.89 14.69 -10.07
CA GLY A 148 0.78 15.56 -9.68
C GLY A 148 -0.56 14.83 -9.74
N PHE A 149 -0.88 14.21 -10.87
CA PHE A 149 -2.11 13.44 -11.04
C PHE A 149 -2.28 12.32 -10.00
N ARG A 150 -1.22 11.55 -9.69
CA ARG A 150 -1.27 10.45 -8.70
C ARG A 150 -1.46 10.94 -7.28
N LEU A 151 -0.90 12.10 -6.93
CA LEU A 151 -1.13 12.72 -5.62
C LEU A 151 -2.55 13.25 -5.48
N ASP A 152 -3.10 13.86 -6.52
CA ASP A 152 -4.50 14.30 -6.53
C ASP A 152 -5.45 13.09 -6.44
N LEU A 153 -5.14 11.99 -7.14
CA LEU A 153 -5.90 10.74 -7.05
C LEU A 153 -5.80 10.10 -5.65
N TYR A 154 -4.65 10.21 -4.97
CA TYR A 154 -4.53 9.79 -3.58
C TYR A 154 -5.48 10.58 -2.67
N GLU A 155 -5.53 11.89 -2.80
CA GLU A 155 -6.41 12.74 -1.98
C GLU A 155 -7.89 12.43 -2.21
N SER A 156 -8.32 12.23 -3.47
CA SER A 156 -9.73 11.99 -3.81
C SER A 156 -10.20 10.57 -3.53
N GLU A 157 -9.39 9.55 -3.84
CA GLU A 157 -9.80 8.15 -3.82
C GLU A 157 -9.26 7.37 -2.63
N THR A 158 -7.97 7.60 -2.28
CA THR A 158 -7.30 6.75 -1.29
C THR A 158 -7.42 7.30 0.12
N LYS A 159 -7.34 8.61 0.31
CA LYS A 159 -7.46 9.21 1.63
C LYS A 159 -8.78 8.90 2.36
N PRO A 160 -9.94 8.81 1.69
CA PRO A 160 -11.19 8.35 2.31
C PRO A 160 -11.11 6.94 2.93
N VAL A 161 -10.20 6.09 2.45
CA VAL A 161 -9.97 4.73 3.00
C VAL A 161 -9.51 4.79 4.45
N LEU A 162 -8.80 5.84 4.86
CA LEU A 162 -8.34 6.01 6.25
C LEU A 162 -9.50 5.99 7.24
N LYS A 163 -10.59 6.70 6.92
CA LYS A 163 -11.80 6.71 7.76
C LYS A 163 -12.45 5.32 7.82
N PHE A 164 -12.48 4.60 6.72
CA PHE A 164 -12.99 3.24 6.66
C PHE A 164 -12.15 2.30 7.53
N LEU A 165 -10.81 2.33 7.38
CA LEU A 165 -9.91 1.48 8.16
C LEU A 165 -9.95 1.80 9.67
N ALA A 166 -10.07 3.06 10.05
CA ALA A 166 -10.26 3.46 11.45
C ALA A 166 -11.54 2.89 12.08
N GLY A 167 -12.56 2.59 11.27
CA GLY A 167 -13.77 1.89 11.72
C GLY A 167 -13.62 0.38 11.83
N MET A 168 -12.56 -0.19 11.27
CA MET A 168 -12.31 -1.64 11.24
C MET A 168 -11.25 -2.09 12.24
N GLY A 169 -10.42 -1.17 12.75
CA GLY A 169 -9.33 -1.46 13.66
C GLY A 169 -8.55 -0.22 14.04
N ASP A 170 -7.33 -0.40 14.56
CA ASP A 170 -6.49 0.73 14.93
C ASP A 170 -5.88 1.40 13.68
N LEU A 171 -5.93 2.73 13.66
CA LEU A 171 -5.26 3.56 12.67
C LEU A 171 -4.22 4.44 13.35
N TYR A 172 -2.96 4.29 12.95
CA TYR A 172 -1.85 5.12 13.40
C TYR A 172 -1.41 6.06 12.28
N THR A 173 -1.44 7.36 12.52
CA THR A 173 -0.90 8.36 11.58
C THR A 173 0.51 8.74 12.03
N ILE A 174 1.47 8.55 11.14
CA ILE A 174 2.89 8.76 11.37
C ILE A 174 3.35 9.92 10.50
N ASP A 175 4.02 10.90 11.10
CA ASP A 175 4.75 11.90 10.33
C ASP A 175 5.86 11.22 9.52
N GLY A 176 5.72 11.26 8.21
CA GLY A 176 6.65 10.64 7.26
C GLY A 176 7.81 11.54 6.84
N VAL A 177 8.01 12.70 7.47
CA VAL A 177 9.16 13.58 7.22
C VAL A 177 10.34 13.17 8.12
N GLY A 178 11.51 13.01 7.54
CA GLY A 178 12.73 12.61 8.24
C GLY A 178 13.47 11.46 7.56
N SER A 179 14.46 10.91 8.24
CA SER A 179 15.22 9.74 7.79
C SER A 179 14.39 8.47 7.90
N ILE A 180 14.85 7.41 7.24
CA ILE A 180 14.21 6.08 7.30
C ILE A 180 14.11 5.60 8.75
N GLU A 181 15.19 5.78 9.51
CA GLU A 181 15.31 5.35 10.91
C GLU A 181 14.40 6.16 11.85
N GLU A 182 14.27 7.46 11.63
CA GLU A 182 13.38 8.30 12.42
C GLU A 182 11.91 7.90 12.22
N ILE A 183 11.51 7.62 10.99
CA ILE A 183 10.14 7.18 10.67
C ILE A 183 9.90 5.78 11.26
N GLU A 184 10.87 4.86 11.14
CA GLU A 184 10.79 3.53 11.76
C GLU A 184 10.58 3.63 13.27
N ASN A 185 11.38 4.47 13.97
CA ASN A 185 11.24 4.67 15.41
C ASN A 185 9.86 5.22 15.80
N ARG A 186 9.24 6.09 14.98
CA ARG A 186 7.87 6.58 15.19
C ARG A 186 6.86 5.44 15.05
N ILE A 187 7.03 4.57 14.05
CA ILE A 187 6.19 3.38 13.87
C ILE A 187 6.31 2.43 15.05
N ASP A 188 7.55 2.14 15.47
CA ASP A 188 7.83 1.28 16.63
C ASP A 188 7.16 1.80 17.90
N SER A 189 7.25 3.11 18.14
CA SER A 189 6.67 3.77 19.30
C SER A 189 5.16 3.60 19.38
N VAL A 190 4.43 3.75 18.26
CA VAL A 190 2.95 3.62 18.27
C VAL A 190 2.50 2.17 18.35
N LEU A 191 3.32 1.23 17.86
CA LEU A 191 3.06 -0.20 17.94
C LEU A 191 3.54 -0.83 19.26
N ASN A 192 4.28 -0.07 20.08
CA ASN A 192 4.90 -0.54 21.33
C ASN A 192 5.85 -1.74 21.14
N ILE A 193 6.74 -1.65 20.15
CA ILE A 193 7.68 -2.71 19.78
C ILE A 193 9.14 -2.23 19.77
#